data_ec6c7ec7b69a7f815f75981925872811
#
_entry.id   ec6c7ec7b69a7f815f75981925872811
#
_cell.length_a   1.000
_cell.length_b   1.000
_cell.length_c   1.000
_cell.angle_alpha   90.00
_cell.angle_beta   90.00
_cell.angle_gamma   90.00
#
_symmetry.space_group_name_H-M   'P 1'
#
loop_
_entity.id
_entity.type
_entity.pdbx_description
1 polymer ?
#
loop_
_entity_poly.entity_id
_entity_poly.type
_entity_poly.pdbx_seq_one_letter_code
_entity_poly.pdbx_strand_id
1 'polypeptide(L)'
;ACKGLPIYKNGVGVYYVPGSAKMQDVDPFLQNTGAPRQVLGACLNSDCMDFTGEGIGNPIDYFDYIFIDCPPALSQSTYNAMVVASHLLVPVQMEGLSVNGLAAVLAAMEEVKNGRFALNKELELLGLLPVMLDERPRIVRSAMEYLRENYGEKVLSHGIRRCVKVNESQTEMTDLFHYAPYCSAAIDYELVINELFNI
;
A
#
# COMPACT_ATOMS: atom_id res chain seq x y z
N ALA A 1 -9.41 -0.89 25.71
CA ALA A 1 -9.14 -2.16 25.05
C ALA A 1 -9.45 -1.98 23.57
N CYS A 2 -8.50 -2.31 22.69
CA CYS A 2 -8.74 -2.37 21.26
C CYS A 2 -9.75 -3.50 21.04
N LYS A 3 -10.88 -3.18 20.39
CA LYS A 3 -11.75 -4.23 19.86
C LYS A 3 -11.10 -4.70 18.58
N GLY A 4 -11.12 -6.00 18.29
CA GLY A 4 -10.57 -6.55 17.05
C GLY A 4 -11.11 -5.84 15.80
N LEU A 5 -10.38 -5.96 14.70
CA LEU A 5 -10.76 -5.35 13.43
C LEU A 5 -12.02 -6.03 12.87
N PRO A 6 -12.95 -5.27 12.23
CA PRO A 6 -14.10 -5.84 11.56
C PRO A 6 -13.67 -6.46 10.22
N ILE A 7 -13.29 -7.74 10.23
CA ILE A 7 -12.76 -8.43 9.05
C ILE A 7 -13.91 -9.08 8.28
N TYR A 8 -13.94 -8.88 6.98
CA TYR A 8 -14.90 -9.44 6.04
C TYR A 8 -14.17 -10.33 5.03
N LYS A 9 -14.89 -11.26 4.42
CA LYS A 9 -14.37 -12.11 3.35
C LYS A 9 -15.24 -11.94 2.10
N ASN A 10 -14.63 -11.69 0.95
CA ASN A 10 -15.36 -11.60 -0.32
C ASN A 10 -15.57 -12.99 -0.98
N GLY A 11 -16.30 -13.01 -2.08
CA GLY A 11 -16.65 -14.25 -2.80
C GLY A 11 -15.45 -14.98 -3.43
N VAL A 12 -14.29 -14.32 -3.57
CA VAL A 12 -13.06 -14.92 -4.13
C VAL A 12 -12.03 -15.28 -3.04
N GLY A 13 -12.40 -15.15 -1.76
CA GLY A 13 -11.58 -15.61 -0.64
C GLY A 13 -10.64 -14.55 -0.07
N VAL A 14 -10.68 -13.31 -0.54
CA VAL A 14 -9.90 -12.20 0.02
C VAL A 14 -10.57 -11.67 1.27
N TYR A 15 -9.80 -11.56 2.35
CA TYR A 15 -10.22 -10.90 3.57
C TYR A 15 -9.92 -9.40 3.50
N TYR A 16 -10.79 -8.57 4.06
CA TYR A 16 -10.61 -7.12 4.03
C TYR A 16 -11.28 -6.42 5.21
N VAL A 17 -10.75 -5.27 5.56
CA VAL A 17 -11.37 -4.31 6.48
C VAL A 17 -11.85 -3.13 5.63
N PRO A 18 -13.18 -2.90 5.52
CA PRO A 18 -13.68 -1.84 4.67
C PRO A 18 -13.36 -0.46 5.24
N GLY A 19 -12.97 0.46 4.37
CA GLY A 19 -12.95 1.88 4.68
C GLY A 19 -14.35 2.43 4.95
N SER A 20 -14.45 3.53 5.67
CA SER A 20 -15.72 4.22 5.93
C SER A 20 -15.53 5.74 5.90
N ALA A 21 -16.64 6.48 5.79
CA ALA A 21 -16.62 7.94 5.87
C ALA A 21 -16.02 8.46 7.20
N LYS A 22 -16.07 7.66 8.26
CA LYS A 22 -15.45 8.00 9.57
C LYS A 22 -13.92 8.02 9.53
N MET A 23 -13.30 7.48 8.47
CA MET A 23 -11.85 7.57 8.29
C MET A 23 -11.34 8.99 8.08
N GLN A 24 -12.23 9.94 7.71
CA GLN A 24 -11.88 11.36 7.66
C GLN A 24 -11.48 11.93 9.03
N ASP A 25 -12.01 11.37 10.11
CA ASP A 25 -11.75 11.81 11.49
C ASP A 25 -10.65 10.96 12.18
N VAL A 26 -10.03 10.01 11.47
CA VAL A 26 -9.07 9.08 12.07
C VAL A 26 -7.82 9.78 12.59
N ASP A 27 -7.27 10.74 11.85
CA ASP A 27 -6.05 11.44 12.25
C ASP A 27 -6.24 12.31 13.50
N PRO A 28 -7.31 13.14 13.63
CA PRO A 28 -7.63 13.80 14.88
C PRO A 28 -7.84 12.83 16.05
N PHE A 29 -8.50 11.69 15.79
CA PHE A 29 -8.68 10.66 16.81
C PHE A 29 -7.34 10.08 17.27
N LEU A 30 -6.45 9.71 16.35
CA LEU A 30 -5.13 9.15 16.64
C LEU A 30 -4.27 10.14 17.43
N GLN A 31 -4.28 11.43 17.07
CA GLN A 31 -3.52 12.47 17.77
C GLN A 31 -3.90 12.60 19.26
N ASN A 32 -5.15 12.31 19.61
CA ASN A 32 -5.64 12.38 20.99
C ASN A 32 -5.38 11.09 21.79
N THR A 33 -4.74 10.08 21.21
CA THR A 33 -4.34 8.85 21.92
C THR A 33 -2.99 9.02 22.61
N GLY A 34 -2.73 8.21 23.64
CA GLY A 34 -1.41 8.22 24.33
C GLY A 34 -0.26 7.68 23.48
N ALA A 35 -0.56 6.97 22.37
CA ALA A 35 0.43 6.41 21.45
C ALA A 35 -0.09 6.49 19.99
N PRO A 36 -0.13 7.69 19.39
CA PRO A 36 -0.83 7.96 18.14
C PRO A 36 -0.33 7.15 16.93
N ARG A 37 0.88 6.66 16.97
CA ARG A 37 1.50 5.89 15.87
C ARG A 37 1.46 4.36 16.07
N GLN A 38 0.86 3.86 17.16
CA GLN A 38 0.88 2.44 17.53
C GLN A 38 -0.51 1.79 17.60
N VAL A 39 -1.56 2.52 17.26
CA VAL A 39 -2.95 2.05 17.39
C VAL A 39 -3.23 0.90 16.43
N LEU A 40 -2.79 0.99 15.18
CA LEU A 40 -2.98 -0.08 14.19
C LEU A 40 -2.26 -1.36 14.62
N GLY A 41 -1.04 -1.26 15.14
CA GLY A 41 -0.30 -2.39 15.66
C GLY A 41 -1.03 -3.09 16.82
N ALA A 42 -1.61 -2.31 17.73
CA ALA A 42 -2.43 -2.86 18.79
C ALA A 42 -3.69 -3.58 18.28
N CYS A 43 -4.31 -3.08 17.21
CA CYS A 43 -5.45 -3.72 16.59
C CYS A 43 -5.08 -5.01 15.85
N LEU A 44 -3.98 -5.01 15.10
CA LEU A 44 -3.49 -6.17 14.36
C LEU A 44 -2.97 -7.29 15.26
N ASN A 45 -2.50 -6.96 16.47
CA ASN A 45 -2.08 -7.91 17.50
C ASN A 45 -3.20 -8.31 18.46
N SER A 46 -4.46 -7.97 18.16
CA SER A 46 -5.62 -8.35 18.96
C SER A 46 -6.39 -9.49 18.28
N ASP A 47 -6.96 -10.38 19.07
CA ASP A 47 -7.83 -11.43 18.55
C ASP A 47 -9.01 -10.83 17.78
N CYS A 48 -9.18 -11.28 16.56
CA CYS A 48 -10.24 -10.88 15.65
C CYS A 48 -11.17 -12.05 15.32
N MET A 49 -12.38 -11.72 14.95
CA MET A 49 -13.34 -12.65 14.33
C MET A 49 -13.69 -12.09 12.96
N ASP A 50 -13.97 -12.98 12.01
CA ASP A 50 -14.57 -12.55 10.77
C ASP A 50 -16.04 -12.17 10.97
N PHE A 51 -16.66 -11.64 9.91
CA PHE A 51 -18.08 -11.23 9.95
C PHE A 51 -19.05 -12.41 10.20
N THR A 52 -18.64 -13.64 9.94
CA THR A 52 -19.44 -14.84 10.21
C THR A 52 -19.34 -15.31 11.66
N GLY A 53 -18.44 -14.72 12.45
CA GLY A 53 -18.13 -15.12 13.82
C GLY A 53 -17.07 -16.23 13.91
N GLU A 54 -16.43 -16.60 12.80
CA GLU A 54 -15.27 -17.48 12.81
C GLU A 54 -14.07 -16.76 13.41
N GLY A 55 -13.42 -17.41 14.36
CA GLY A 55 -12.24 -16.86 15.02
C GLY A 55 -11.03 -16.84 14.06
N ILE A 56 -10.54 -15.65 13.77
CA ILE A 56 -9.30 -15.46 12.99
C ILE A 56 -8.09 -15.49 13.93
N GLY A 57 -8.29 -15.18 15.23
CA GLY A 57 -7.21 -14.97 16.18
C GLY A 57 -6.44 -13.67 15.85
N ASN A 58 -5.14 -13.71 16.03
CA ASN A 58 -4.26 -12.58 15.70
C ASN A 58 -4.06 -12.47 14.17
N PRO A 59 -4.47 -11.39 13.52
CA PRO A 59 -4.31 -11.22 12.07
C PRO A 59 -2.87 -11.39 11.57
N ILE A 60 -1.88 -10.95 12.34
CA ILE A 60 -0.46 -11.06 11.94
C ILE A 60 -0.02 -12.52 11.84
N ASP A 61 -0.56 -13.39 12.69
CA ASP A 61 -0.22 -14.82 12.67
C ASP A 61 -1.08 -15.62 11.69
N TYR A 62 -2.25 -15.09 11.32
CA TYR A 62 -3.23 -15.77 10.48
C TYR A 62 -2.99 -15.58 8.97
N PHE A 63 -2.60 -14.37 8.56
CA PHE A 63 -2.45 -14.03 7.14
C PHE A 63 -1.00 -14.09 6.68
N ASP A 64 -0.76 -14.70 5.53
CA ASP A 64 0.56 -14.70 4.87
C ASP A 64 0.94 -13.29 4.41
N TYR A 65 -0.04 -12.50 3.95
CA TYR A 65 0.14 -11.12 3.48
C TYR A 65 -0.96 -10.21 4.00
N ILE A 66 -0.58 -9.04 4.48
CA ILE A 66 -1.49 -7.95 4.87
C ILE A 66 -1.11 -6.70 4.07
N PHE A 67 -2.02 -6.25 3.20
CA PHE A 67 -1.85 -5.01 2.45
C PHE A 67 -2.56 -3.86 3.17
N ILE A 68 -1.84 -2.78 3.40
CA ILE A 68 -2.39 -1.58 4.05
C ILE A 68 -2.43 -0.47 3.01
N ASP A 69 -3.62 -0.18 2.48
CA ASP A 69 -3.85 0.95 1.59
C ASP A 69 -3.81 2.26 2.37
N CYS A 70 -2.93 3.16 1.97
CA CYS A 70 -2.65 4.41 2.66
C CYS A 70 -3.20 5.61 1.89
N PRO A 71 -3.68 6.67 2.58
CA PRO A 71 -4.06 7.92 1.94
C PRO A 71 -2.84 8.59 1.29
N PRO A 72 -3.04 9.45 0.27
CA PRO A 72 -1.95 10.10 -0.46
C PRO A 72 -1.26 11.23 0.33
N ALA A 73 -1.35 11.21 1.64
CA ALA A 73 -0.78 12.20 2.55
C ALA A 73 0.01 11.53 3.67
N LEU A 74 1.07 12.21 4.13
CA LEU A 74 1.81 11.79 5.31
C LEU A 74 1.05 12.20 6.58
N SER A 75 0.08 11.38 6.95
CA SER A 75 -0.83 11.57 8.08
C SER A 75 -0.52 10.59 9.22
N GLN A 76 -1.18 10.71 10.37
CA GLN A 76 -1.01 9.76 11.47
C GLN A 76 -1.40 8.33 11.09
N SER A 77 -2.39 8.17 10.21
CA SER A 77 -2.76 6.86 9.66
C SER A 77 -1.65 6.26 8.81
N THR A 78 -0.98 7.04 7.97
CA THR A 78 0.18 6.60 7.18
C THR A 78 1.36 6.18 8.08
N TYR A 79 1.65 6.96 9.13
CA TYR A 79 2.67 6.57 10.12
C TYR A 79 2.29 5.29 10.88
N ASN A 80 1.00 5.08 11.22
CA ASN A 80 0.54 3.82 11.82
C ASN A 80 0.81 2.62 10.91
N ALA A 81 0.56 2.77 9.61
CA ALA A 81 0.86 1.73 8.63
C ALA A 81 2.37 1.43 8.57
N MET A 82 3.22 2.45 8.46
CA MET A 82 4.68 2.28 8.42
C MET A 82 5.25 1.64 9.70
N VAL A 83 4.65 1.90 10.86
CA VAL A 83 5.11 1.33 12.15
C VAL A 83 4.87 -0.18 12.23
N VAL A 84 3.87 -0.71 11.54
CA VAL A 84 3.53 -2.15 11.60
C VAL A 84 3.95 -2.93 10.35
N ALA A 85 4.22 -2.24 9.26
CA ALA A 85 4.59 -2.88 8.00
C ALA A 85 6.02 -3.42 8.03
N SER A 86 6.26 -4.55 7.41
CA SER A 86 7.61 -5.05 7.11
C SER A 86 8.20 -4.36 5.87
N HIS A 87 7.34 -4.03 4.91
CA HIS A 87 7.77 -3.47 3.62
C HIS A 87 6.91 -2.29 3.20
N LEU A 88 7.53 -1.32 2.54
CA LEU A 88 6.89 -0.17 1.92
C LEU A 88 7.04 -0.24 0.40
N LEU A 89 5.93 -0.38 -0.32
CA LEU A 89 5.88 -0.21 -1.78
C LEU A 89 5.35 1.18 -2.09
N VAL A 90 6.07 1.96 -2.89
CA VAL A 90 5.69 3.33 -3.22
C VAL A 90 5.29 3.44 -4.69
N PRO A 91 3.99 3.54 -5.01
CA PRO A 91 3.56 3.84 -6.38
C PRO A 91 3.99 5.27 -6.77
N VAL A 92 4.67 5.39 -7.91
CA VAL A 92 5.18 6.68 -8.41
C VAL A 92 4.54 6.98 -9.77
N GLN A 93 3.69 7.98 -9.80
CA GLN A 93 3.06 8.42 -11.04
C GLN A 93 4.07 9.19 -11.91
N MET A 94 4.26 8.74 -13.16
CA MET A 94 5.25 9.34 -14.06
C MET A 94 4.83 10.68 -14.61
N GLU A 95 3.52 10.91 -14.77
CA GLU A 95 3.00 12.23 -15.14
C GLU A 95 2.98 13.14 -13.90
N GLY A 96 3.73 14.23 -13.95
CA GLY A 96 3.81 15.15 -12.82
C GLY A 96 4.56 14.59 -11.61
N LEU A 97 5.63 13.81 -11.86
CA LEU A 97 6.49 13.27 -10.81
C LEU A 97 6.80 14.34 -9.77
N SER A 98 6.26 14.17 -8.56
CA SER A 98 6.58 15.03 -7.43
C SER A 98 7.81 14.49 -6.71
N VAL A 99 8.97 14.99 -7.10
CA VAL A 99 10.25 14.67 -6.44
C VAL A 99 10.19 14.96 -4.93
N ASN A 100 9.56 16.10 -4.58
CA ASN A 100 9.38 16.47 -3.18
C ASN A 100 8.45 15.51 -2.43
N GLY A 101 7.39 15.03 -3.08
CA GLY A 101 6.47 14.06 -2.49
C GLY A 101 7.15 12.72 -2.22
N LEU A 102 7.91 12.21 -3.18
CA LEU A 102 8.68 10.97 -2.98
C LEU A 102 9.74 11.13 -1.89
N ALA A 103 10.51 12.21 -1.92
CA ALA A 103 11.50 12.49 -0.88
C ALA A 103 10.87 12.58 0.53
N ALA A 104 9.69 13.18 0.65
CA ALA A 104 8.97 13.25 1.93
C ALA A 104 8.53 11.87 2.43
N VAL A 105 8.05 10.98 1.57
CA VAL A 105 7.68 9.60 1.95
C VAL A 105 8.91 8.82 2.42
N LEU A 106 10.03 8.92 1.70
CA LEU A 106 11.27 8.24 2.08
C LEU A 106 11.85 8.81 3.38
N ALA A 107 11.77 10.12 3.60
CA ALA A 107 12.17 10.76 4.87
C ALA A 107 11.27 10.30 6.04
N ALA A 108 9.97 10.15 5.83
CA ALA A 108 9.05 9.62 6.85
C ALA A 108 9.36 8.15 7.19
N MET A 109 9.66 7.34 6.18
CA MET A 109 10.14 5.96 6.39
C MET A 109 11.41 5.93 7.24
N GLU A 110 12.38 6.77 6.91
CA GLU A 110 13.65 6.87 7.65
C GLU A 110 13.41 7.35 9.10
N GLU A 111 12.49 8.29 9.32
CA GLU A 111 12.08 8.72 10.67
C GLU A 111 11.52 7.56 11.49
N VAL A 112 10.64 6.74 10.87
CA VAL A 112 10.04 5.57 11.55
C VAL A 112 11.11 4.53 11.86
N LYS A 113 12.05 4.31 10.96
CA LYS A 113 13.12 3.31 11.08
C LYS A 113 14.22 3.71 12.04
N ASN A 114 14.78 4.89 11.88
CA ASN A 114 16.01 5.34 12.52
C ASN A 114 15.85 6.67 13.29
N GLY A 115 14.64 7.25 13.32
CA GLY A 115 14.37 8.48 14.03
C GLY A 115 14.50 8.33 15.56
N ARG A 116 14.23 9.40 16.30
CA ARG A 116 14.42 9.48 17.77
C ARG A 116 13.79 8.31 18.54
N PHE A 117 12.68 7.77 18.08
CA PHE A 117 11.97 6.68 18.73
C PHE A 117 12.19 5.33 18.04
N ALA A 118 12.69 5.30 16.79
CA ALA A 118 12.94 4.10 16.00
C ALA A 118 11.83 3.06 16.16
N LEU A 119 10.59 3.44 15.80
CA LEU A 119 9.39 2.66 16.08
C LEU A 119 9.32 1.33 15.32
N ASN A 120 9.96 1.28 14.13
CA ASN A 120 10.03 0.06 13.32
C ASN A 120 11.35 -0.02 12.56
N LYS A 121 12.33 -0.67 13.13
CA LYS A 121 13.67 -0.84 12.54
C LYS A 121 13.69 -1.80 11.36
N GLU A 122 12.73 -2.70 11.29
CA GLU A 122 12.62 -3.75 10.28
C GLU A 122 11.91 -3.28 9.00
N LEU A 123 11.36 -2.04 8.98
CA LEU A 123 10.69 -1.51 7.80
C LEU A 123 11.69 -1.38 6.64
N GLU A 124 11.38 -2.02 5.52
CA GLU A 124 12.21 -1.96 4.31
C GLU A 124 11.48 -1.34 3.13
N LEU A 125 12.20 -0.63 2.28
CA LEU A 125 11.68 -0.18 0.99
C LEU A 125 11.66 -1.36 0.03
N LEU A 126 10.46 -1.90 -0.25
CA LEU A 126 10.25 -2.99 -1.21
C LEU A 126 10.58 -2.51 -2.62
N GLY A 127 10.11 -1.31 -2.98
CA GLY A 127 10.43 -0.70 -4.25
C GLY A 127 9.64 0.55 -4.56
N LEU A 128 10.07 1.24 -5.60
CA LEU A 128 9.36 2.32 -6.26
C LEU A 128 8.68 1.74 -7.50
N LEU A 129 7.36 1.70 -7.51
CA LEU A 129 6.57 1.14 -8.60
C LEU A 129 6.13 2.26 -9.56
N PRO A 130 6.67 2.34 -10.78
CA PRO A 130 6.17 3.28 -11.79
C PRO A 130 4.73 2.94 -12.17
N VAL A 131 3.82 3.91 -12.08
CA VAL A 131 2.40 3.71 -12.41
C VAL A 131 1.88 4.79 -13.37
N MET A 132 0.72 4.53 -13.96
CA MET A 132 0.08 5.41 -14.96
C MET A 132 1.01 5.71 -16.12
N LEU A 133 1.77 4.71 -16.56
CA LEU A 133 2.63 4.86 -17.72
C LEU A 133 1.78 5.13 -18.96
N ASP A 134 2.04 6.27 -19.61
CA ASP A 134 1.37 6.68 -20.84
C ASP A 134 2.29 6.39 -22.05
N GLU A 135 1.69 6.30 -23.23
CA GLU A 135 2.40 6.10 -24.50
C GLU A 135 3.24 7.33 -24.95
N ARG A 136 3.22 8.43 -24.20
CA ARG A 136 4.03 9.63 -24.47
C ARG A 136 5.50 9.41 -24.08
N PRO A 137 6.36 8.99 -25.04
CA PRO A 137 7.67 8.39 -24.73
C PRO A 137 8.65 9.33 -24.02
N ARG A 138 8.59 10.66 -24.30
CA ARG A 138 9.61 11.60 -23.82
C ARG A 138 9.49 11.89 -22.32
N ILE A 139 8.29 12.19 -21.84
CA ILE A 139 8.06 12.56 -20.43
C ILE A 139 8.30 11.34 -19.52
N VAL A 140 7.75 10.19 -19.89
CA VAL A 140 7.94 8.94 -19.15
C VAL A 140 9.42 8.54 -19.11
N ARG A 141 10.14 8.65 -20.24
CA ARG A 141 11.57 8.33 -20.31
C ARG A 141 12.39 9.21 -19.36
N SER A 142 12.21 10.52 -19.40
CA SER A 142 12.97 11.44 -18.53
C SER A 142 12.65 11.21 -17.06
N ALA A 143 11.40 10.92 -16.70
CA ALA A 143 11.01 10.59 -15.33
C ALA A 143 11.63 9.24 -14.87
N MET A 144 11.65 8.23 -15.74
CA MET A 144 12.28 6.94 -15.46
C MET A 144 13.80 7.05 -15.33
N GLU A 145 14.45 7.83 -16.20
CA GLU A 145 15.89 8.12 -16.13
C GLU A 145 16.21 8.76 -14.78
N TYR A 146 15.47 9.82 -14.41
CA TYR A 146 15.61 10.48 -13.11
C TYR A 146 15.47 9.52 -11.93
N LEU A 147 14.43 8.66 -11.93
CA LEU A 147 14.22 7.70 -10.84
C LEU A 147 15.38 6.70 -10.75
N ARG A 148 15.81 6.14 -11.89
CA ARG A 148 16.89 5.15 -11.91
C ARG A 148 18.24 5.74 -11.53
N GLU A 149 18.53 6.98 -11.94
CA GLU A 149 19.75 7.69 -11.54
C GLU A 149 19.83 7.96 -10.04
N ASN A 150 18.68 8.28 -9.41
CA ASN A 150 18.66 8.64 -8.00
C ASN A 150 18.40 7.48 -7.04
N TYR A 151 17.68 6.44 -7.50
CA TYR A 151 17.23 5.34 -6.64
C TYR A 151 17.69 3.95 -7.09
N GLY A 152 18.29 3.83 -8.27
CA GLY A 152 18.92 2.61 -8.76
C GLY A 152 17.99 1.40 -8.78
N GLU A 153 18.43 0.30 -8.18
CA GLU A 153 17.71 -0.97 -8.10
C GLU A 153 16.43 -0.92 -7.26
N LYS A 154 16.19 0.18 -6.52
CA LYS A 154 14.93 0.35 -5.79
C LYS A 154 13.75 0.67 -6.72
N VAL A 155 14.01 1.03 -7.98
CA VAL A 155 12.96 1.24 -8.99
C VAL A 155 12.66 -0.09 -9.66
N LEU A 156 11.41 -0.55 -9.57
CA LEU A 156 10.99 -1.79 -10.21
C LEU A 156 11.25 -1.73 -11.73
N SER A 157 11.61 -2.88 -12.30
CA SER A 157 11.88 -3.01 -13.73
C SER A 157 10.59 -2.89 -14.54
N HIS A 158 9.50 -3.40 -13.96
CA HIS A 158 8.15 -3.33 -14.51
C HIS A 158 7.34 -2.22 -13.87
N GLY A 159 6.45 -1.62 -14.63
CA GLY A 159 5.52 -0.59 -14.15
C GLY A 159 4.14 -0.78 -14.77
N ILE A 160 3.13 -0.13 -14.20
CA ILE A 160 1.73 -0.30 -14.60
C ILE A 160 1.34 0.77 -15.61
N ARG A 161 0.96 0.35 -16.81
CA ARG A 161 0.44 1.23 -17.87
C ARG A 161 -0.96 1.73 -17.53
N ARG A 162 -1.26 2.93 -18.02
CA ARG A 162 -2.64 3.43 -17.99
C ARG A 162 -3.53 2.53 -18.83
N CYS A 163 -4.62 2.05 -18.26
CA CYS A 163 -5.55 1.15 -18.95
C CYS A 163 -7.00 1.48 -18.54
N VAL A 164 -7.85 1.73 -19.54
CA VAL A 164 -9.26 2.05 -19.32
C VAL A 164 -10.00 0.89 -18.65
N LYS A 165 -9.56 -0.35 -18.91
CA LYS A 165 -10.16 -1.56 -18.32
C LYS A 165 -10.12 -1.60 -16.80
N VAL A 166 -9.16 -0.90 -16.17
CA VAL A 166 -9.12 -0.76 -14.71
C VAL A 166 -10.35 0.00 -14.21
N ASN A 167 -10.70 1.13 -14.83
CA ASN A 167 -11.88 1.91 -14.43
C ASN A 167 -13.18 1.17 -14.74
N GLU A 168 -13.23 0.47 -15.88
CA GLU A 168 -14.40 -0.33 -16.26
C GLU A 168 -14.64 -1.47 -15.26
N SER A 169 -13.59 -2.21 -14.87
CA SER A 169 -13.71 -3.31 -13.91
C SER A 169 -14.20 -2.82 -12.53
N GLN A 170 -13.74 -1.65 -12.09
CA GLN A 170 -14.22 -1.01 -10.86
C GLN A 170 -15.71 -0.65 -10.94
N THR A 171 -16.16 -0.12 -12.09
CA THR A 171 -17.57 0.22 -12.31
C THR A 171 -18.45 -1.04 -12.27
N GLU A 172 -17.97 -2.15 -12.83
CA GLU A 172 -18.65 -3.44 -12.83
C GLU A 172 -18.45 -4.23 -11.50
N MET A 173 -17.77 -3.64 -10.51
CA MET A 173 -17.45 -4.27 -9.21
C MET A 173 -16.81 -5.66 -9.36
N THR A 174 -15.99 -5.82 -10.40
CA THR A 174 -15.29 -7.07 -10.73
C THR A 174 -13.78 -6.81 -10.71
N ASP A 175 -12.99 -7.77 -10.25
CA ASP A 175 -11.55 -7.63 -10.33
C ASP A 175 -11.03 -7.64 -11.77
N LEU A 176 -9.91 -7.00 -11.99
CA LEU A 176 -9.35 -6.79 -13.32
C LEU A 176 -9.03 -8.11 -14.05
N PHE A 177 -8.55 -9.11 -13.32
CA PHE A 177 -8.14 -10.38 -13.91
C PHE A 177 -9.32 -11.23 -14.38
N HIS A 178 -10.48 -11.10 -13.74
CA HIS A 178 -11.73 -11.69 -14.25
C HIS A 178 -12.37 -10.85 -15.35
N TYR A 179 -12.32 -9.51 -15.22
CA TYR A 179 -12.96 -8.62 -16.19
C TYR A 179 -12.22 -8.57 -17.53
N ALA A 180 -10.90 -8.43 -17.50
CA ALA A 180 -10.09 -8.27 -18.70
C ALA A 180 -8.65 -8.83 -18.50
N PRO A 181 -8.49 -10.17 -18.41
CA PRO A 181 -7.23 -10.83 -18.06
C PRO A 181 -6.07 -10.54 -19.02
N TYR A 182 -6.37 -10.19 -20.26
CA TYR A 182 -5.36 -9.93 -21.29
C TYR A 182 -5.16 -8.43 -21.56
N CYS A 183 -5.72 -7.55 -20.76
CA CYS A 183 -5.45 -6.13 -20.93
C CYS A 183 -4.03 -5.77 -20.44
N SER A 184 -3.51 -4.63 -20.93
CA SER A 184 -2.14 -4.22 -20.62
C SER A 184 -1.89 -4.12 -19.11
N ALA A 185 -2.83 -3.60 -18.33
CA ALA A 185 -2.65 -3.47 -16.90
C ALA A 185 -2.65 -4.83 -16.18
N ALA A 186 -3.49 -5.80 -16.57
CA ALA A 186 -3.48 -7.13 -15.97
C ALA A 186 -2.13 -7.83 -16.19
N ILE A 187 -1.60 -7.78 -17.41
CA ILE A 187 -0.27 -8.31 -17.74
C ILE A 187 0.82 -7.60 -16.93
N ASP A 188 0.74 -6.28 -16.82
CA ASP A 188 1.73 -5.49 -16.07
C ASP A 188 1.69 -5.84 -14.57
N TYR A 189 0.51 -6.04 -13.98
CA TYR A 189 0.38 -6.48 -12.59
C TYR A 189 1.00 -7.87 -12.38
N GLU A 190 0.80 -8.83 -13.29
CA GLU A 190 1.45 -10.15 -13.20
C GLU A 190 2.98 -10.02 -13.21
N LEU A 191 3.53 -9.20 -14.12
CA LEU A 191 4.98 -8.97 -14.18
C LEU A 191 5.52 -8.33 -12.90
N VAL A 192 4.81 -7.35 -12.34
CA VAL A 192 5.19 -6.72 -11.06
C VAL A 192 5.11 -7.70 -9.91
N ILE A 193 4.06 -8.54 -9.83
CA ILE A 193 3.93 -9.57 -8.81
C ILE A 193 5.08 -10.57 -8.90
N ASN A 194 5.41 -11.04 -10.10
CA ASN A 194 6.52 -11.96 -10.31
C ASN A 194 7.86 -11.33 -9.89
N GLU A 195 8.08 -10.05 -10.19
CA GLU A 195 9.29 -9.31 -9.78
C GLU A 195 9.38 -9.16 -8.25
N LEU A 196 8.26 -8.88 -7.57
CA LEU A 196 8.23 -8.65 -6.12
C LEU A 196 8.36 -9.95 -5.30
N PHE A 197 7.79 -11.04 -5.77
CA PHE A 197 7.69 -12.29 -5.02
C PHE A 197 8.56 -13.43 -5.59
N ASN A 198 9.28 -13.20 -6.68
CA ASN A 198 10.13 -14.19 -7.37
C ASN A 198 9.38 -15.49 -7.72
N ILE A 199 8.16 -15.39 -8.23
CA ILE A 199 7.30 -16.52 -8.64
C ILE A 199 7.08 -16.55 -10.15
#